data_6b356ecd30d5858f67f1320c7064c35a
#
_entry.id   6b356ecd30d5858f67f1320c7064c35a
#
_cell.length_a   1.000
_cell.length_b   1.000
_cell.length_c   1.000
_cell.angle_alpha   90.00
_cell.angle_beta   90.00
_cell.angle_gamma   90.00
#
_symmetry.space_group_name_H-M   'P 1'
#
loop_
_entity.id
_entity.type
_entity.pdbx_description
1 polymer ?
#
loop_
_entity_poly.entity_id
_entity_poly.type
_entity_poly.pdbx_seq_one_letter_code
_entity_poly.pdbx_strand_id
1 'polypeptide(L)'
;AKFNSKILLQRVWSVVYNKGDYHVPHNHSSTGYCGILYLDMKPDSPKTTYIQPWNNQEDKSVLYTPQVKPGDIMIVPQFLMHYTTPNTINFKKRILSFDFVLEPVLF
;
A
#
# COMPACT_ATOMS: atom_id res chain seq x y z
N ALA A 1 15.62 -26.08 7.70
CA ALA A 1 15.42 -25.13 8.80
C ALA A 1 14.01 -24.53 8.73
N LYS A 2 13.43 -24.33 9.88
CA LYS A 2 12.13 -23.65 9.99
C LYS A 2 12.35 -22.27 10.57
N PHE A 3 11.77 -21.26 9.92
CA PHE A 3 11.76 -19.91 10.41
C PHE A 3 10.34 -19.56 10.81
N ASN A 4 10.13 -19.26 12.07
CA ASN A 4 8.87 -18.76 12.56
C ASN A 4 9.01 -17.29 12.89
N SER A 5 8.02 -16.52 12.46
CA SER A 5 7.93 -15.11 12.78
C SER A 5 6.57 -14.82 13.37
N LYS A 6 6.54 -13.88 14.30
CA LYS A 6 5.33 -13.33 14.86
C LYS A 6 5.02 -12.02 14.16
N ILE A 7 3.78 -11.85 13.73
CA ILE A 7 3.32 -10.57 13.17
C ILE A 7 2.87 -9.69 14.32
N LEU A 8 3.52 -8.53 14.46
CA LEU A 8 3.12 -7.50 15.40
C LEU A 8 2.45 -6.37 14.64
N LEU A 9 1.14 -6.28 14.77
CA LEU A 9 0.35 -5.24 14.16
C LEU A 9 0.57 -3.92 14.91
N GLN A 10 1.00 -2.88 14.20
CA GLN A 10 1.30 -1.57 14.78
C GLN A 10 0.12 -0.63 14.68
N ARG A 11 -0.51 -0.57 13.51
CA ARG A 11 -1.65 0.30 13.22
C ARG A 11 -2.58 -0.34 12.21
N VAL A 12 -3.86 -0.06 12.35
CA VAL A 12 -4.90 -0.42 11.37
C VAL A 12 -5.85 0.75 11.26
N TRP A 13 -6.16 1.17 10.03
CA TRP A 13 -7.11 2.26 9.81
C TRP A 13 -7.82 2.10 8.46
N SER A 14 -9.02 2.63 8.38
CA SER A 14 -9.77 2.67 7.13
C SER A 14 -9.58 4.01 6.42
N VAL A 15 -9.59 3.98 5.10
CA VAL A 15 -9.53 5.17 4.26
C VAL A 15 -10.67 5.15 3.27
N VAL A 16 -11.36 6.25 3.13
CA VAL A 16 -12.45 6.44 2.18
C VAL A 16 -12.03 7.54 1.21
N TYR A 17 -12.04 7.23 -0.09
CA TYR A 17 -11.79 8.21 -1.14
C TYR A 17 -13.12 8.58 -1.78
N ASN A 18 -13.63 9.77 -1.46
CA ASN A 18 -14.72 10.38 -2.19
C ASN A 18 -14.22 10.94 -3.52
N LYS A 19 -15.15 11.34 -4.40
CA LYS A 19 -14.75 11.99 -5.65
C LYS A 19 -13.86 13.20 -5.35
N GLY A 20 -12.70 13.27 -6.01
CA GLY A 20 -11.70 14.31 -5.84
C GLY A 20 -10.62 13.98 -4.80
N ASP A 21 -10.84 13.02 -3.91
CA ASP A 21 -9.86 12.68 -2.88
C ASP A 21 -8.65 11.94 -3.48
N TYR A 22 -7.50 12.19 -2.89
CA TYR A 22 -6.22 11.61 -3.30
C TYR A 22 -5.31 11.48 -2.09
N HIS A 23 -4.18 10.81 -2.29
CA HIS A 23 -3.14 10.70 -1.27
C HIS A 23 -1.79 11.03 -1.89
N VAL A 24 -1.12 12.02 -1.34
CA VAL A 24 0.19 12.48 -1.83
C VAL A 24 1.26 11.40 -1.64
N PRO A 25 2.37 11.45 -2.40
CA PRO A 25 3.48 10.53 -2.18
C PRO A 25 3.98 10.57 -0.73
N HIS A 26 4.07 9.39 -0.13
CA HIS A 26 4.47 9.23 1.26
C HIS A 26 5.01 7.81 1.47
N ASN A 27 5.69 7.62 2.60
CA ASN A 27 6.01 6.30 3.14
C ASN A 27 5.57 6.26 4.61
N HIS A 28 5.73 5.12 5.27
CA HIS A 28 5.25 4.96 6.63
C HIS A 28 6.39 4.96 7.65
N SER A 29 7.45 4.22 7.39
CA SER A 29 8.60 4.10 8.29
C SER A 29 9.81 3.55 7.54
N SER A 30 10.96 3.54 8.18
CA SER A 30 12.18 2.93 7.64
C SER A 30 12.21 1.41 7.78
N THR A 31 11.37 0.83 8.64
CA THR A 31 11.34 -0.62 8.93
C THR A 31 9.92 -1.16 8.92
N GLY A 32 9.81 -2.48 8.75
CA GLY A 32 8.52 -3.16 8.75
C GLY A 32 7.82 -3.14 7.41
N TYR A 33 6.55 -3.53 7.45
CA TYR A 33 5.72 -3.70 6.25
C TYR A 33 4.42 -2.92 6.41
N CYS A 34 3.84 -2.53 5.29
CA CYS A 34 2.49 -2.00 5.26
C CYS A 34 1.65 -2.77 4.24
N GLY A 35 0.37 -2.85 4.51
CA GLY A 35 -0.56 -3.54 3.65
C GLY A 35 -1.80 -2.71 3.38
N ILE A 36 -2.43 -3.02 2.25
CA ILE A 36 -3.72 -2.46 1.86
C ILE A 36 -4.63 -3.63 1.52
N LEU A 37 -5.75 -3.72 2.23
CA LEU A 37 -6.86 -4.57 1.85
C LEU A 37 -7.88 -3.71 1.10
N TYR A 38 -8.14 -4.06 -0.16
CA TYR A 38 -9.11 -3.35 -0.99
C TYR A 38 -10.51 -3.87 -0.69
N LEU A 39 -11.39 -2.99 -0.19
CA LEU A 39 -12.74 -3.36 0.23
C LEU A 39 -13.78 -3.03 -0.84
N ASP A 40 -13.93 -1.75 -1.17
CA ASP A 40 -14.88 -1.29 -2.18
C ASP A 40 -14.15 -0.49 -3.25
N MET A 41 -14.25 -0.92 -4.49
CA MET A 41 -13.70 -0.21 -5.64
C MET A 41 -14.33 -0.68 -6.93
N LYS A 42 -14.26 0.17 -7.94
CA LYS A 42 -14.65 -0.11 -9.33
C LYS A 42 -13.38 -0.19 -10.20
N PRO A 43 -13.46 -0.74 -11.43
CA PRO A 43 -12.30 -0.75 -12.32
C PRO A 43 -11.68 0.64 -12.56
N ASP A 44 -12.49 1.70 -12.57
CA ASP A 44 -12.04 3.08 -12.77
C ASP A 44 -11.65 3.79 -11.47
N SER A 45 -11.75 3.13 -10.32
CA SER A 45 -11.26 3.69 -9.05
C SER A 45 -9.74 3.85 -9.11
N PRO A 46 -9.19 4.92 -8.48
CA PRO A 46 -7.75 5.13 -8.47
C PRO A 46 -7.05 3.99 -7.73
N LYS A 47 -5.91 3.56 -8.27
CA LYS A 47 -5.07 2.52 -7.69
C LYS A 47 -3.85 3.14 -7.07
N THR A 48 -3.23 2.43 -6.13
CA THR A 48 -1.99 2.87 -5.50
C THR A 48 -0.82 2.63 -6.45
N THR A 49 0.02 3.65 -6.62
CA THR A 49 1.25 3.59 -7.40
C THR A 49 2.44 3.62 -6.45
N TYR A 50 3.37 2.69 -6.64
CA TYR A 50 4.59 2.57 -5.87
C TYR A 50 5.76 3.10 -6.68
N ILE A 51 6.67 3.83 -6.01
CA ILE A 51 7.87 4.41 -6.61
C ILE A 51 9.05 3.56 -6.18
N GLN A 52 9.78 2.95 -7.12
CA GLN A 52 10.98 2.19 -6.78
C GLN A 52 12.02 3.10 -6.15
N PRO A 53 12.78 2.63 -5.12
CA PRO A 53 13.77 3.46 -4.45
C PRO A 53 15.06 3.66 -5.25
N TRP A 54 15.10 3.20 -6.49
CA TRP A 54 16.22 3.41 -7.41
C TRP A 54 15.70 3.77 -8.79
N ASN A 55 16.52 4.48 -9.55
CA ASN A 55 16.21 4.84 -10.92
C ASN A 55 16.57 3.70 -11.89
N ASN A 56 16.01 3.75 -13.10
CA ASN A 56 16.39 2.86 -14.18
C ASN A 56 17.74 3.29 -14.81
N GLN A 57 18.17 2.57 -15.85
CA GLN A 57 19.45 2.86 -16.55
C GLN A 57 19.48 4.24 -17.22
N GLU A 58 18.33 4.86 -17.47
CA GLU A 58 18.21 6.20 -18.03
C GLU A 58 18.08 7.29 -16.96
N ASP A 59 18.35 6.93 -15.70
CA ASP A 59 18.23 7.81 -14.54
C ASP A 59 16.83 8.38 -14.34
N LYS A 60 15.82 7.57 -14.61
CA LYS A 60 14.40 7.93 -14.42
C LYS A 60 13.76 7.07 -13.35
N SER A 61 12.81 7.66 -12.64
CA SER A 61 11.99 6.96 -11.66
C SER A 61 11.21 5.82 -12.31
N VAL A 62 11.12 4.70 -11.60
CA VAL A 62 10.34 3.55 -12.02
C VAL A 62 9.10 3.44 -11.15
N LEU A 63 7.93 3.47 -11.79
CA LEU A 63 6.63 3.41 -11.13
C LEU A 63 5.99 2.04 -11.36
N TYR A 64 5.28 1.56 -10.34
CA TYR A 64 4.53 0.30 -10.42
C TYR A 64 3.14 0.50 -9.84
N THR A 65 2.13 0.24 -10.66
CA THR A 65 0.72 0.31 -10.24
C THR A 65 0.10 -1.07 -10.38
N PRO A 66 0.03 -1.85 -9.27
CA PRO A 66 -0.57 -3.18 -9.33
C PRO A 66 -2.06 -3.08 -9.67
N GLN A 67 -2.52 -4.00 -10.52
CA GLN A 67 -3.93 -4.12 -10.83
C GLN A 67 -4.58 -4.95 -9.74
N VAL A 68 -5.47 -4.33 -8.99
CA VAL A 68 -6.13 -4.92 -7.83
C VAL A 68 -7.64 -4.85 -7.98
N LYS A 69 -8.34 -5.71 -7.24
CA LYS A 69 -9.79 -5.78 -7.16
C LYS A 69 -10.22 -5.95 -5.71
N PRO A 70 -11.49 -5.75 -5.36
CA PRO A 70 -11.98 -5.98 -4.00
C PRO A 70 -11.61 -7.37 -3.50
N GLY A 71 -11.11 -7.43 -2.26
CA GLY A 71 -10.61 -8.65 -1.62
C GLY A 71 -9.11 -8.87 -1.78
N ASP A 72 -8.43 -8.14 -2.67
CA ASP A 72 -6.98 -8.24 -2.81
C ASP A 72 -6.25 -7.54 -1.67
N ILE A 73 -5.10 -8.09 -1.31
CA ILE A 73 -4.18 -7.49 -0.36
C ILE A 73 -2.85 -7.23 -1.07
N MET A 74 -2.32 -6.02 -0.89
CA MET A 74 -0.97 -5.67 -1.33
C MET A 74 -0.10 -5.37 -0.12
N ILE A 75 1.04 -6.03 -0.02
CA ILE A 75 1.98 -5.84 1.09
C ILE A 75 3.32 -5.39 0.51
N VAL A 76 3.86 -4.32 1.06
CA VAL A 76 5.14 -3.74 0.66
C VAL A 76 5.94 -3.30 1.90
N PRO A 77 7.26 -3.09 1.79
CA PRO A 77 8.01 -2.48 2.88
C PRO A 77 7.49 -1.08 3.22
N GLN A 78 7.49 -0.72 4.50
CA GLN A 78 7.02 0.59 4.97
C GLN A 78 7.85 1.76 4.41
N PHE A 79 9.10 1.54 4.01
CA PHE A 79 9.93 2.59 3.45
C PHE A 79 9.59 2.96 2.00
N LEU A 80 8.78 2.15 1.32
CA LEU A 80 8.48 2.35 -0.09
C LEU A 80 7.50 3.51 -0.29
N MET A 81 7.92 4.51 -1.06
CA MET A 81 7.08 5.65 -1.41
C MET A 81 5.94 5.22 -2.31
N HIS A 82 4.74 5.70 -2.03
CA HIS A 82 3.55 5.41 -2.82
C HIS A 82 2.54 6.55 -2.74
N TYR A 83 1.63 6.57 -3.69
CA TYR A 83 0.60 7.60 -3.78
C TYR A 83 -0.67 7.05 -4.46
N THR A 84 -1.76 7.77 -4.31
CA THR A 84 -3.03 7.49 -4.98
C THR A 84 -3.49 8.74 -5.71
N THR A 85 -3.76 8.63 -7.00
CA THR A 85 -4.27 9.74 -7.82
C THR A 85 -5.71 10.08 -7.43
N PRO A 86 -6.20 11.30 -7.77
CA PRO A 86 -7.56 11.70 -7.43
C PRO A 86 -8.62 10.72 -7.94
N ASN A 87 -9.62 10.46 -7.11
CA ASN A 87 -10.79 9.69 -7.50
C ASN A 87 -11.65 10.55 -8.44
N THR A 88 -11.82 10.11 -9.68
CA THR A 88 -12.55 10.85 -10.70
C THR A 88 -14.01 10.42 -10.89
N ILE A 89 -14.46 9.41 -10.12
CA ILE A 89 -15.80 8.85 -10.26
C ILE A 89 -16.63 9.03 -8.98
N ASN A 90 -17.94 8.93 -9.12
CA ASN A 90 -18.90 9.06 -8.01
C ASN A 90 -19.03 7.79 -7.15
N PHE A 91 -18.03 6.93 -7.17
CA PHE A 91 -18.00 5.74 -6.34
C PHE A 91 -16.95 5.92 -5.23
N LYS A 92 -17.36 5.72 -3.98
CA LYS A 92 -16.46 5.80 -2.83
C LYS A 92 -15.56 4.57 -2.80
N LYS A 93 -14.27 4.78 -2.99
CA LYS A 93 -13.28 3.73 -2.79
C LYS A 93 -13.00 3.59 -1.29
N ARG A 94 -13.04 2.35 -0.79
CA ARG A 94 -12.72 2.05 0.61
C ARG A 94 -11.60 1.04 0.68
N ILE A 95 -10.64 1.33 1.54
CA ILE A 95 -9.52 0.43 1.83
C ILE A 95 -9.32 0.33 3.34
N LEU A 96 -8.71 -0.77 3.74
CA LEU A 96 -8.17 -0.95 5.09
C LEU A 96 -6.65 -0.96 4.97
N SER A 97 -5.99 -0.01 5.61
CA SER A 97 -4.53 0.06 5.67
C SER A 97 -4.03 -0.46 7.00
N PHE A 98 -2.86 -1.09 7.00
CA PHE A 98 -2.26 -1.58 8.22
C PHE A 98 -0.75 -1.59 8.12
N ASP A 99 -0.10 -1.39 9.26
CA ASP A 99 1.36 -1.46 9.43
C ASP A 99 1.69 -2.57 10.41
N PHE A 100 2.72 -3.35 10.10
CA PHE A 100 3.18 -4.42 10.98
C PHE A 100 4.69 -4.62 10.87
N VAL A 101 5.25 -5.29 11.87
CA VAL A 101 6.62 -5.77 11.85
C VAL A 101 6.62 -7.28 12.07
N LEU A 102 7.68 -7.93 11.62
CA LEU A 102 7.93 -9.33 11.87
C LEU A 102 8.94 -9.44 13.01
N GLU A 103 8.61 -10.27 13.99
CA GLU A 103 9.48 -10.56 15.11
C GLU A 103 9.82 -12.04 15.11
N PRO A 104 11.12 -12.43 15.10
CA PRO A 104 11.48 -13.82 15.14
C PRO A 104 10.98 -14.47 16.44
N VAL A 105 10.47 -15.69 16.33
CA VAL A 105 10.13 -16.49 17.49
C VAL A 105 11.32 -17.38 17.82
N LEU A 106 11.87 -17.22 19.02
CA LEU A 106 12.96 -18.05 19.53
C LEU A 106 12.39 -19.32 20.14
N PHE A 107 13.02 -20.43 19.83
CA PHE A 107 12.69 -21.75 20.39
C PHE A 107 13.73 -22.16 21.41
#